data_388e0eeb7bee9d10cdb9b479b5d19ad8
#
_entry.id   388e0eeb7bee9d10cdb9b479b5d19ad8
#
_cell.length_a   1.000
_cell.length_b   1.000
_cell.length_c   1.000
_cell.angle_alpha   90.00
_cell.angle_beta   90.00
_cell.angle_gamma   90.00
#
_symmetry.space_group_name_H-M   'P 1'
#
loop_
_entity.id
_entity.type
_entity.pdbx_description
1 polymer ?
#
loop_
_entity_poly.entity_id
_entity_poly.type
_entity_poly.pdbx_seq_one_letter_code
_entity_poly.pdbx_strand_id
1 'polypeptide(L)'
;MVKAVAVLRGDSPVTGVITFTQENESSPVVVTGEIKNLDKNAQRGFHIHELGDNSNGCTSAGPHFNPAGKKHGGPTDAERHAGDLGNIQTDGDGVAKLNITDSHLKLIGPLSIIGRTVVVHAGTDDLGKGGNEESFKTGNAGGRAACGVIGIAA
;
A
#
# COMPACT_ATOMS: atom_id res chain seq x y z
N MET A 1 17.67 -2.93 13.19
CA MET A 1 16.75 -2.28 12.22
C MET A 1 16.67 -3.11 10.95
N VAL A 2 15.45 -3.30 10.45
CA VAL A 2 15.21 -3.96 9.16
C VAL A 2 14.74 -2.90 8.16
N LYS A 3 15.23 -2.99 6.94
CA LYS A 3 14.88 -2.11 5.84
C LYS A 3 14.44 -2.92 4.64
N ALA A 4 13.38 -2.47 3.99
CA ALA A 4 12.85 -3.07 2.77
C ALA A 4 12.55 -2.00 1.74
N VAL A 5 12.49 -2.39 0.49
CA VAL A 5 12.25 -1.48 -0.64
C VAL A 5 11.33 -2.14 -1.65
N ALA A 6 10.49 -1.33 -2.30
CA ALA A 6 9.69 -1.75 -3.44
C ALA A 6 9.84 -0.74 -4.56
N VAL A 7 10.09 -1.22 -5.77
CA VAL A 7 10.12 -0.40 -6.98
C VAL A 7 8.79 -0.59 -7.69
N LEU A 8 8.03 0.50 -7.86
CA LEU A 8 6.67 0.45 -8.41
C LEU A 8 6.68 0.63 -9.92
N ARG A 9 5.96 -0.26 -10.61
CA ARG A 9 5.74 -0.25 -12.06
C ARG A 9 4.36 -0.84 -12.35
N GLY A 10 3.85 -0.61 -13.55
CA GLY A 10 2.59 -1.19 -14.01
C GLY A 10 2.35 -0.89 -15.48
N ASP A 11 1.12 -1.12 -15.92
CA ASP A 11 0.70 -0.84 -17.30
C ASP A 11 0.43 0.65 -17.54
N SER A 12 0.63 1.48 -16.54
CA SER A 12 0.48 2.93 -16.59
C SER A 12 1.87 3.59 -16.52
N PRO A 13 1.97 4.90 -16.77
CA PRO A 13 3.24 5.61 -16.62
C PRO A 13 3.69 5.81 -15.17
N VAL A 14 2.88 5.40 -14.20
CA VAL A 14 3.18 5.59 -12.77
C VAL A 14 4.42 4.79 -12.36
N THR A 15 5.35 5.45 -11.70
CA THR A 15 6.57 4.85 -11.17
C THR A 15 6.86 5.38 -9.77
N GLY A 16 7.59 4.60 -8.99
CA GLY A 16 7.99 5.06 -7.66
C GLY A 16 8.96 4.12 -6.99
N VAL A 17 9.53 4.60 -5.89
CA VAL A 17 10.36 3.80 -4.99
C VAL A 17 9.88 4.04 -3.57
N ILE A 18 9.54 2.97 -2.87
CA ILE A 18 9.03 3.02 -1.50
C ILE A 18 10.01 2.29 -0.59
N THR A 19 10.39 2.93 0.50
CA THR A 19 11.28 2.37 1.51
C THR A 19 10.50 2.16 2.81
N PHE A 20 10.69 1.00 3.42
CA PHE A 20 10.08 0.62 4.69
C PHE A 20 11.19 0.38 5.70
N THR A 21 11.06 0.91 6.92
CA THR A 21 12.02 0.67 8.00
C THR A 21 11.30 0.31 9.28
N GLN A 22 11.89 -0.60 10.06
CA GLN A 22 11.38 -0.98 11.38
C GLN A 22 12.57 -1.22 12.31
N GLU A 23 12.62 -0.51 13.44
CA GLU A 23 13.72 -0.61 14.40
C GLU A 23 13.77 -1.98 15.08
N ASN A 24 12.63 -2.44 15.59
CA ASN A 24 12.46 -3.76 16.21
C ASN A 24 11.01 -4.22 16.04
N GLU A 25 10.71 -5.44 16.46
CA GLU A 25 9.39 -6.04 16.23
C GLU A 25 8.22 -5.26 16.85
N SER A 26 8.46 -4.54 17.94
CA SER A 26 7.42 -3.75 18.63
C SER A 26 7.34 -2.30 18.13
N SER A 27 8.26 -1.86 17.29
CA SER A 27 8.25 -0.51 16.74
C SER A 27 7.29 -0.39 15.56
N PRO A 28 6.76 0.80 15.28
CA PRO A 28 6.00 1.01 14.05
C PRO A 28 6.92 0.93 12.83
N VAL A 29 6.31 0.67 11.67
CA VAL A 29 6.99 0.74 10.39
C VAL A 29 6.87 2.15 9.84
N VAL A 30 7.98 2.70 9.39
CA VAL A 30 8.02 4.00 8.70
C VAL A 30 8.11 3.74 7.20
N VAL A 31 7.19 4.35 6.45
CA VAL A 31 7.09 4.22 5.00
C VAL A 31 7.42 5.57 4.38
N THR A 32 8.47 5.61 3.59
CA THR A 32 8.90 6.83 2.89
C THR A 32 9.08 6.55 1.41
N GLY A 33 9.08 7.58 0.61
CA GLY A 33 9.33 7.44 -0.81
C GLY A 33 8.59 8.46 -1.64
N GLU A 34 8.64 8.24 -2.94
CA GLU A 34 8.06 9.15 -3.91
C GLU A 34 7.45 8.34 -5.05
N ILE A 35 6.24 8.72 -5.46
CA ILE A 35 5.54 8.13 -6.60
C ILE A 35 5.24 9.26 -7.58
N LYS A 36 5.54 9.03 -8.85
CA LYS A 36 5.42 10.02 -9.93
C LYS A 36 4.42 9.60 -10.99
N ASN A 37 4.00 10.55 -11.80
CA ASN A 37 3.10 10.36 -12.93
C ASN A 37 1.70 9.92 -12.54
N LEU A 38 1.27 10.28 -11.33
CA LEU A 38 -0.09 10.13 -10.87
C LEU A 38 -0.96 11.30 -11.37
N ASP A 39 -2.27 11.21 -11.15
CA ASP A 39 -3.16 12.35 -11.39
C ASP A 39 -2.79 13.51 -10.46
N LYS A 40 -2.97 14.72 -10.94
CA LYS A 40 -2.61 15.94 -10.19
C LYS A 40 -3.64 16.25 -9.12
N ASN A 41 -3.18 16.73 -7.96
CA ASN A 41 -4.02 17.20 -6.86
C ASN A 41 -5.11 16.19 -6.49
N ALA A 42 -4.73 14.91 -6.34
CA ALA A 42 -5.64 13.81 -6.14
C ALA A 42 -5.23 12.95 -4.95
N GLN A 43 -6.20 12.19 -4.43
CA GLN A 43 -5.94 11.13 -3.46
C GLN A 43 -6.03 9.79 -4.17
N ARG A 44 -5.06 8.90 -3.88
CA ARG A 44 -5.00 7.57 -4.50
C ARG A 44 -4.79 6.51 -3.45
N GLY A 45 -5.59 5.45 -3.52
CA GLY A 45 -5.49 4.32 -2.60
C GLY A 45 -4.09 3.70 -2.62
N PHE A 46 -3.60 3.33 -1.44
CA PHE A 46 -2.25 2.82 -1.25
C PHE A 46 -2.30 1.69 -0.22
N HIS A 47 -2.01 0.47 -0.66
CA HIS A 47 -2.22 -0.72 0.16
C HIS A 47 -1.11 -1.75 -0.01
N ILE A 48 -0.93 -2.58 1.02
CA ILE A 48 -0.15 -3.80 0.91
C ILE A 48 -1.10 -4.93 0.52
N HIS A 49 -0.81 -5.59 -0.59
CA HIS A 49 -1.53 -6.77 -1.06
C HIS A 49 -0.84 -8.05 -0.61
N GLU A 50 -1.60 -9.14 -0.52
CA GLU A 50 -1.17 -10.36 0.15
C GLU A 50 0.01 -11.05 -0.51
N LEU A 51 0.05 -11.10 -1.83
CA LEU A 51 0.96 -11.94 -2.59
C LEU A 51 2.06 -11.13 -3.28
N GLY A 52 3.28 -11.65 -3.25
CA GLY A 52 4.41 -11.10 -3.99
C GLY A 52 4.48 -11.64 -5.42
N ASP A 53 3.33 -11.91 -6.03
CA ASP A 53 3.21 -12.48 -7.36
C ASP A 53 2.81 -11.40 -8.36
N ASN A 54 3.74 -11.02 -9.23
CA ASN A 54 3.51 -10.07 -10.31
C ASN A 54 3.58 -10.76 -11.69
N SER A 55 3.37 -12.07 -11.74
CA SER A 55 3.46 -12.84 -12.98
C SER A 55 2.39 -12.45 -14.00
N ASN A 56 1.27 -11.89 -13.54
CA ASN A 56 0.24 -11.30 -14.40
C ASN A 56 0.02 -9.82 -14.01
N GLY A 57 1.11 -9.06 -13.94
CA GLY A 57 1.08 -7.67 -13.52
C GLY A 57 0.60 -7.51 -12.08
N CYS A 58 0.00 -6.37 -11.78
CA CYS A 58 -0.47 -6.08 -10.43
C CYS A 58 -1.69 -6.92 -10.01
N THR A 59 -2.41 -7.50 -10.97
CA THR A 59 -3.59 -8.33 -10.69
C THR A 59 -3.25 -9.56 -9.83
N SER A 60 -2.11 -10.19 -10.10
CA SER A 60 -1.71 -11.41 -9.38
C SER A 60 -1.20 -11.16 -7.96
N ALA A 61 -1.11 -9.90 -7.52
CA ALA A 61 -0.80 -9.57 -6.13
C ALA A 61 -1.92 -9.95 -5.14
N GLY A 62 -3.11 -10.27 -5.64
CA GLY A 62 -4.23 -10.72 -4.83
C GLY A 62 -4.96 -9.61 -4.08
N PRO A 63 -5.70 -9.95 -3.02
CA PRO A 63 -6.43 -8.98 -2.21
C PRO A 63 -5.51 -8.24 -1.25
N HIS A 64 -6.05 -7.26 -0.52
CA HIS A 64 -5.33 -6.58 0.56
C HIS A 64 -4.82 -7.59 1.58
N PHE A 65 -3.63 -7.36 2.10
CA PHE A 65 -3.06 -8.20 3.15
C PHE A 65 -3.93 -8.08 4.42
N ASN A 66 -4.59 -9.17 4.78
CA ASN A 66 -5.62 -9.20 5.84
C ASN A 66 -5.48 -10.43 6.73
N PRO A 67 -4.39 -10.53 7.51
CA PRO A 67 -4.16 -11.71 8.35
C PRO A 67 -5.17 -11.88 9.49
N ALA A 68 -5.80 -10.78 9.93
CA ALA A 68 -6.78 -10.82 11.04
C ALA A 68 -8.22 -11.04 10.58
N GLY A 69 -8.50 -11.14 9.28
CA GLY A 69 -9.84 -11.38 8.75
C GLY A 69 -10.82 -10.24 8.99
N LYS A 70 -10.34 -9.00 8.95
CA LYS A 70 -11.16 -7.81 9.16
C LYS A 70 -11.70 -7.25 7.85
N LYS A 71 -12.64 -6.30 7.96
CA LYS A 71 -13.11 -5.52 6.81
C LYS A 71 -12.14 -4.39 6.51
N HIS A 72 -12.16 -3.91 5.27
CA HIS A 72 -11.40 -2.75 4.84
C HIS A 72 -11.80 -1.50 5.63
N GLY A 73 -10.81 -0.69 5.96
CA GLY A 73 -11.00 0.60 6.63
C GLY A 73 -9.84 1.54 6.35
N GLY A 74 -9.84 2.67 7.02
CA GLY A 74 -8.74 3.62 6.98
C GLY A 74 -7.61 3.25 7.94
N PRO A 75 -6.44 3.88 7.80
CA PRO A 75 -5.26 3.52 8.60
C PRO A 75 -5.42 3.76 10.10
N THR A 76 -6.34 4.64 10.51
CA THR A 76 -6.61 4.94 11.93
C THR A 76 -7.82 4.18 12.48
N ASP A 77 -8.52 3.40 11.66
CA ASP A 77 -9.68 2.64 12.10
C ASP A 77 -9.27 1.38 12.84
N ALA A 78 -10.06 0.96 13.82
CA ALA A 78 -9.88 -0.33 14.51
C ALA A 78 -10.22 -1.50 13.58
N GLU A 79 -11.24 -1.34 12.72
CA GLU A 79 -11.63 -2.31 11.72
C GLU A 79 -10.92 -1.95 10.40
N ARG A 80 -9.81 -2.63 10.12
CA ARG A 80 -9.03 -2.45 8.89
C ARG A 80 -8.23 -3.71 8.58
N HIS A 81 -7.84 -3.87 7.31
CA HIS A 81 -6.80 -4.82 6.93
C HIS A 81 -5.43 -4.32 7.42
N ALA A 82 -4.50 -5.22 7.70
CA ALA A 82 -3.14 -4.82 8.04
C ALA A 82 -2.52 -3.95 6.94
N GLY A 83 -2.83 -4.24 5.68
CA GLY A 83 -2.31 -3.52 4.52
C GLY A 83 -3.00 -2.19 4.19
N ASP A 84 -3.97 -1.75 4.96
CA ASP A 84 -4.77 -0.55 4.66
C ASP A 84 -4.06 0.73 5.08
N LEU A 85 -3.31 1.33 4.17
CA LEU A 85 -2.60 2.59 4.41
C LEU A 85 -3.37 3.83 3.94
N GLY A 86 -4.61 3.65 3.48
CA GLY A 86 -5.48 4.76 3.09
C GLY A 86 -5.11 5.35 1.74
N ASN A 87 -5.06 6.66 1.68
CA ASN A 87 -4.72 7.41 0.47
C ASN A 87 -3.40 8.13 0.60
N ILE A 88 -2.69 8.26 -0.51
CA ILE A 88 -1.59 9.20 -0.67
C ILE A 88 -2.09 10.42 -1.43
N GLN A 89 -1.54 11.57 -1.12
CA GLN A 89 -1.92 12.85 -1.74
C GLN A 89 -0.88 13.24 -2.78
N THR A 90 -1.33 13.54 -3.98
CA THR A 90 -0.47 14.07 -5.05
C THR A 90 -0.48 15.60 -5.06
N ASP A 91 0.60 16.16 -5.58
CA ASP A 91 0.74 17.61 -5.79
C ASP A 91 0.29 18.03 -7.21
N GLY A 92 0.53 19.29 -7.55
CA GLY A 92 0.20 19.85 -8.87
C GLY A 92 0.98 19.26 -10.03
N ASP A 93 2.01 18.47 -9.76
CA ASP A 93 2.83 17.76 -10.76
C ASP A 93 2.53 16.27 -10.82
N GLY A 94 1.56 15.80 -10.05
CA GLY A 94 1.22 14.37 -9.99
C GLY A 94 2.22 13.54 -9.19
N VAL A 95 2.94 14.16 -8.27
CA VAL A 95 3.92 13.50 -7.42
C VAL A 95 3.37 13.36 -6.00
N ALA A 96 3.45 12.17 -5.44
CA ALA A 96 3.17 11.91 -4.03
C ALA A 96 4.48 11.66 -3.29
N LYS A 97 4.73 12.43 -2.24
CA LYS A 97 5.85 12.23 -1.33
C LYS A 97 5.30 11.62 -0.05
N LEU A 98 5.79 10.44 0.30
CA LEU A 98 5.26 9.66 1.41
C LEU A 98 6.14 9.80 2.64
N ASN A 99 5.46 9.94 3.79
CA ASN A 99 6.07 9.81 5.11
C ASN A 99 4.98 9.32 6.06
N ILE A 100 4.82 7.99 6.11
CA ILE A 100 3.76 7.32 6.85
C ILE A 100 4.40 6.52 7.99
N THR A 101 3.78 6.57 9.17
CA THR A 101 4.14 5.71 10.30
C THR A 101 2.92 4.85 10.64
N ASP A 102 3.09 3.54 10.65
CA ASP A 102 1.99 2.61 10.87
C ASP A 102 2.37 1.48 11.82
N SER A 103 1.50 1.22 12.79
CA SER A 103 1.75 0.19 13.82
C SER A 103 1.23 -1.19 13.43
N HIS A 104 0.39 -1.29 12.39
CA HIS A 104 -0.18 -2.57 11.94
C HIS A 104 0.78 -3.32 11.02
N LEU A 105 1.59 -2.59 10.25
CA LEU A 105 2.60 -3.20 9.39
C LEU A 105 3.74 -3.79 10.21
N LYS A 106 4.33 -4.89 9.71
CA LYS A 106 5.52 -5.50 10.26
C LYS A 106 6.51 -5.84 9.15
N LEU A 107 7.79 -5.60 9.40
CA LEU A 107 8.88 -6.14 8.59
C LEU A 107 9.47 -7.38 9.25
N ILE A 108 9.33 -7.49 10.56
CA ILE A 108 9.91 -8.51 11.42
C ILE A 108 8.80 -9.40 11.95
N GLY A 109 9.00 -10.72 11.94
CA GLY A 109 8.07 -11.68 12.48
C GLY A 109 7.20 -12.35 11.42
N PRO A 110 6.25 -13.22 11.86
CA PRO A 110 5.47 -14.08 10.93
C PRO A 110 4.50 -13.32 10.04
N LEU A 111 4.13 -12.09 10.41
CA LEU A 111 3.24 -11.25 9.62
C LEU A 111 4.01 -10.17 8.84
N SER A 112 5.29 -10.42 8.57
CA SER A 112 6.11 -9.51 7.76
C SER A 112 5.49 -9.28 6.37
N ILE A 113 5.56 -8.02 5.92
CA ILE A 113 5.13 -7.65 4.57
C ILE A 113 6.22 -7.91 3.52
N ILE A 114 7.43 -8.27 3.92
CA ILE A 114 8.50 -8.61 2.98
C ILE A 114 8.08 -9.85 2.18
N GLY A 115 8.20 -9.75 0.86
CA GLY A 115 7.73 -10.79 -0.07
C GLY A 115 6.29 -10.60 -0.53
N ARG A 116 5.58 -9.60 -0.02
CA ARG A 116 4.24 -9.22 -0.48
C ARG A 116 4.36 -8.05 -1.47
N THR A 117 3.25 -7.45 -1.88
CA THR A 117 3.27 -6.38 -2.88
C THR A 117 2.65 -5.11 -2.32
N VAL A 118 3.28 -3.97 -2.58
CA VAL A 118 2.65 -2.67 -2.37
C VAL A 118 2.04 -2.19 -3.69
N VAL A 119 0.80 -1.69 -3.63
CA VAL A 119 0.03 -1.24 -4.79
C VAL A 119 -0.43 0.20 -4.57
N VAL A 120 -0.24 1.05 -5.58
CA VAL A 120 -0.92 2.34 -5.69
C VAL A 120 -2.05 2.20 -6.70
N HIS A 121 -3.24 2.68 -6.32
CA HIS A 121 -4.45 2.53 -7.12
C HIS A 121 -4.71 3.75 -8.03
N ALA A 122 -5.57 3.53 -9.03
CA ALA A 122 -5.95 4.57 -9.98
C ALA A 122 -7.07 5.49 -9.45
N GLY A 123 -7.67 5.15 -8.33
CA GLY A 123 -8.77 5.90 -7.71
C GLY A 123 -8.52 6.19 -6.24
N THR A 124 -9.50 6.85 -5.64
CA THR A 124 -9.48 7.23 -4.22
C THR A 124 -10.09 6.12 -3.37
N ASP A 125 -9.43 5.79 -2.28
CA ASP A 125 -9.92 4.86 -1.27
C ASP A 125 -11.00 5.57 -0.43
N ASP A 126 -12.19 4.98 -0.34
CA ASP A 126 -13.29 5.53 0.47
C ASP A 126 -13.19 5.18 1.96
N LEU A 127 -12.14 4.47 2.37
CA LEU A 127 -11.83 4.11 3.74
C LEU A 127 -12.92 3.24 4.42
N GLY A 128 -13.64 2.45 3.62
CA GLY A 128 -14.73 1.61 4.11
C GLY A 128 -16.04 2.36 4.35
N LYS A 129 -16.15 3.59 3.86
CA LYS A 129 -17.31 4.48 4.10
C LYS A 129 -18.16 4.71 2.85
N GLY A 130 -17.95 3.94 1.81
CA GLY A 130 -18.65 4.10 0.54
C GLY A 130 -20.08 3.61 0.51
N GLY A 131 -20.51 2.84 1.51
CA GLY A 131 -21.90 2.39 1.63
C GLY A 131 -22.26 1.21 0.75
N ASN A 132 -21.30 0.48 0.20
CA ASN A 132 -21.53 -0.74 -0.59
C ASN A 132 -20.58 -1.86 -0.13
N GLU A 133 -20.80 -3.07 -0.64
CA GLU A 133 -20.00 -4.24 -0.25
C GLU A 133 -18.53 -4.09 -0.66
N GLU A 134 -18.25 -3.55 -1.83
CA GLU A 134 -16.89 -3.36 -2.33
C GLU A 134 -16.07 -2.42 -1.42
N SER A 135 -16.74 -1.45 -0.79
CA SER A 135 -16.09 -0.55 0.17
C SER A 135 -15.43 -1.31 1.32
N PHE A 136 -16.03 -2.43 1.76
CA PHE A 136 -15.48 -3.26 2.83
C PHE A 136 -14.39 -4.23 2.38
N LYS A 137 -14.13 -4.31 1.07
CA LYS A 137 -13.10 -5.18 0.48
C LYS A 137 -11.92 -4.38 -0.03
N THR A 138 -12.16 -3.34 -0.82
CA THR A 138 -11.12 -2.60 -1.56
C THR A 138 -11.14 -1.10 -1.36
N GLY A 139 -12.18 -0.56 -0.71
CA GLY A 139 -12.38 0.89 -0.60
C GLY A 139 -12.76 1.54 -1.91
N ASN A 140 -13.21 0.77 -2.91
CA ASN A 140 -13.54 1.28 -4.24
C ASN A 140 -12.39 2.09 -4.88
N ALA A 141 -11.13 1.74 -4.56
CA ALA A 141 -9.96 2.48 -5.04
C ALA A 141 -9.65 2.25 -6.52
N GLY A 142 -10.37 1.34 -7.16
CA GLY A 142 -10.25 1.10 -8.59
C GLY A 142 -9.04 0.29 -9.01
N GLY A 143 -8.62 0.49 -10.24
CA GLY A 143 -7.53 -0.25 -10.85
C GLY A 143 -6.18 -0.08 -10.12
N ARG A 144 -5.25 -0.95 -10.46
CA ARG A 144 -3.91 -0.98 -9.88
C ARG A 144 -2.97 -0.27 -10.84
N ALA A 145 -2.63 0.98 -10.51
CA ALA A 145 -1.82 1.81 -11.40
C ALA A 145 -0.36 1.36 -11.46
N ALA A 146 0.21 0.99 -10.33
CA ALA A 146 1.56 0.44 -10.24
C ALA A 146 1.72 -0.39 -8.98
N CYS A 147 2.67 -1.29 -8.99
CA CYS A 147 2.95 -2.17 -7.86
C CYS A 147 4.41 -2.62 -7.85
N GLY A 148 4.86 -3.13 -6.72
CA GLY A 148 6.19 -3.72 -6.59
C GLY A 148 6.25 -4.68 -5.43
N VAL A 149 7.01 -5.75 -5.59
CA VAL A 149 7.29 -6.70 -4.51
C VAL A 149 8.21 -6.03 -3.49
N ILE A 150 7.88 -6.20 -2.23
CA ILE A 150 8.65 -5.65 -1.12
C ILE A 150 9.82 -6.59 -0.85
N GLY A 151 11.03 -6.12 -1.11
CA GLY A 151 12.24 -6.89 -0.93
C GLY A 151 13.11 -6.36 0.21
N ILE A 152 14.01 -7.21 0.70
CA ILE A 152 14.97 -6.80 1.72
C ILE A 152 15.95 -5.79 1.11
N ALA A 153 16.23 -4.72 1.84
CA ALA A 153 17.19 -3.70 1.45
C ALA A 153 18.36 -3.62 2.42
N ALA A 154 19.45 -3.03 1.96
CA ALA A 154 20.64 -2.82 2.78
C ALA A 154 20.42 -1.75 3.86
#